data_2235de85960cb9e079c26d530a292424
#
_entry.id   2235de85960cb9e079c26d530a292424
#
_cell.length_a   1.000
_cell.length_b   1.000
_cell.length_c   1.000
_cell.angle_alpha   90.00
_cell.angle_beta   90.00
_cell.angle_gamma   90.00
#
_symmetry.space_group_name_H-M   'P 1'
#
loop_
_entity.id
_entity.type
_entity.pdbx_description
1 polymer ?
#
loop_
_entity_poly.entity_id
_entity_poly.type
_entity_poly.pdbx_seq_one_letter_code
_entity_poly.pdbx_strand_id
1 'polypeptide(L)'
;MMANKAKIGIGAVIVLLVAAYLGLDLSESKQLTNTFTPVQEATEQHKQQPDRANINTVNTGTARIQQAYQQRQSDIQVQGAGEVIAILKDDNEGSRHQKFILELNNGHTVLIAHNIDLAPRISNIQKGDVVEFFGEYEYSEKGGIIHWTHHDPSRKHVDGWLKHQGRTY
;
A
#
# COMPACT_ATOMS: atom_id res chain seq x y z
N MET A 1 -20.24 23.48 47.01
CA MET A 1 -20.73 22.35 46.19
C MET A 1 -20.48 22.69 44.73
N MET A 2 -19.44 22.15 44.11
CA MET A 2 -19.11 22.38 42.71
C MET A 2 -19.54 21.15 41.90
N ALA A 3 -20.44 21.34 40.96
CA ALA A 3 -20.93 20.28 40.08
C ALA A 3 -19.92 19.99 38.97
N ASN A 4 -19.39 18.77 38.92
CA ASN A 4 -18.56 18.29 37.83
C ASN A 4 -19.42 18.01 36.59
N LYS A 5 -19.28 18.80 35.54
CA LYS A 5 -19.84 18.52 34.22
C LYS A 5 -18.98 17.49 33.52
N ALA A 6 -19.46 16.26 33.32
CA ALA A 6 -18.87 15.25 32.52
C ALA A 6 -18.83 15.70 31.05
N LYS A 7 -17.66 15.80 30.47
CA LYS A 7 -17.46 16.05 29.03
C LYS A 7 -17.62 14.73 28.27
N ILE A 8 -18.75 14.56 27.59
CA ILE A 8 -18.97 13.45 26.65
C ILE A 8 -18.13 13.76 25.42
N GLY A 9 -17.15 12.92 25.13
CA GLY A 9 -16.26 13.08 23.99
C GLY A 9 -16.99 12.86 22.65
N ILE A 10 -16.68 13.68 21.66
CA ILE A 10 -17.26 13.69 20.31
C ILE A 10 -17.20 12.30 19.63
N GLY A 11 -16.27 11.44 19.99
CA GLY A 11 -16.14 10.08 19.44
C GLY A 11 -17.32 9.14 19.73
N ALA A 12 -18.01 9.30 20.86
CA ALA A 12 -19.12 8.42 21.23
C ALA A 12 -20.41 8.72 20.41
N VAL A 13 -20.56 9.94 19.92
CA VAL A 13 -21.73 10.36 19.11
C VAL A 13 -21.63 9.83 17.68
N ILE A 14 -20.43 9.70 17.13
CA ILE A 14 -20.21 9.22 15.74
C ILE A 14 -20.55 7.74 15.62
N VAL A 15 -20.22 6.91 16.63
CA VAL A 15 -20.50 5.46 16.61
C VAL A 15 -22.00 5.17 16.62
N LEU A 16 -22.80 5.96 17.36
CA LEU A 16 -24.26 5.79 17.43
C LEU A 16 -24.96 6.18 16.12
N LEU A 17 -24.45 7.17 15.39
CA LEU A 17 -25.03 7.61 14.11
C LEU A 17 -24.76 6.62 12.97
N VAL A 18 -23.61 5.93 12.98
CA VAL A 18 -23.26 4.90 11.97
C VAL A 18 -24.13 3.64 12.14
N ALA A 19 -24.43 3.24 13.38
CA ALA A 19 -25.29 2.08 13.65
C ALA A 19 -26.74 2.31 13.18
N ALA A 20 -27.25 3.54 13.27
CA ALA A 20 -28.58 3.88 12.80
C ALA A 20 -28.70 3.95 11.27
N TYR A 21 -27.59 4.26 10.57
CA TYR A 21 -27.58 4.37 9.11
C TYR A 21 -27.48 3.00 8.40
N LEU A 22 -26.91 1.97 9.06
CA LEU A 22 -26.72 0.64 8.48
C LEU A 22 -27.86 -0.35 8.74
N GLY A 23 -28.94 0.05 9.47
CA GLY A 23 -30.14 -0.77 9.64
C GLY A 23 -29.90 -2.16 10.24
N LEU A 24 -28.92 -2.32 11.13
CA LEU A 24 -28.63 -3.59 11.79
C LEU A 24 -29.65 -3.85 12.90
N ASP A 25 -30.63 -4.67 12.60
CA ASP A 25 -31.62 -5.19 13.57
C ASP A 25 -30.97 -6.30 14.41
N LEU A 26 -30.79 -6.05 15.71
CA LEU A 26 -30.18 -6.95 16.68
C LEU A 26 -31.23 -7.73 17.46
N SER A 27 -32.17 -8.38 16.78
CA SER A 27 -33.10 -9.31 17.44
C SER A 27 -33.39 -10.51 16.55
N GLU A 28 -32.79 -11.61 16.84
CA GLU A 28 -33.35 -12.95 17.00
C GLU A 28 -32.29 -14.05 16.82
N SER A 29 -31.92 -14.62 17.95
CA SER A 29 -31.29 -15.93 18.03
C SER A 29 -32.36 -17.02 17.92
N LYS A 30 -32.37 -17.79 16.82
CA LYS A 30 -33.00 -19.13 16.80
C LYS A 30 -32.07 -20.13 16.14
N GLN A 31 -31.68 -21.11 16.96
CA GLN A 31 -31.06 -22.37 16.52
C GLN A 31 -32.00 -23.11 15.58
N LEU A 32 -31.50 -23.63 14.47
CA LEU A 32 -32.07 -24.77 13.78
C LEU A 32 -30.97 -25.68 13.24
N THR A 33 -31.19 -26.91 13.54
CA THR A 33 -30.44 -28.15 13.37
C THR A 33 -30.08 -28.49 11.92
N ASN A 34 -28.99 -29.24 11.79
CA ASN A 34 -28.43 -29.93 10.62
C ASN A 34 -29.45 -30.71 9.80
N THR A 35 -29.35 -30.56 8.47
CA THR A 35 -29.64 -31.65 7.55
C THR A 35 -28.67 -31.56 6.36
N PHE A 36 -27.83 -32.59 6.22
CA PHE A 36 -26.93 -32.79 5.07
C PHE A 36 -27.74 -33.24 3.84
N THR A 37 -27.49 -32.61 2.69
CA THR A 37 -27.68 -33.23 1.39
C THR A 37 -26.63 -32.71 0.40
N PRO A 38 -25.89 -33.56 -0.32
CA PRO A 38 -24.87 -33.13 -1.26
C PRO A 38 -25.47 -32.91 -2.65
N VAL A 39 -25.29 -31.76 -3.26
CA VAL A 39 -25.48 -31.57 -4.70
C VAL A 39 -24.32 -30.72 -5.26
N GLN A 40 -23.63 -31.38 -6.13
CA GLN A 40 -22.68 -31.03 -7.18
C GLN A 40 -22.53 -29.59 -7.66
N GLU A 41 -21.25 -29.33 -7.97
CA GLU A 41 -20.72 -28.54 -9.10
C GLU A 41 -21.26 -27.12 -9.31
N ALA A 42 -20.48 -26.15 -8.83
CA ALA A 42 -20.42 -24.82 -9.42
C ALA A 42 -18.97 -24.39 -9.50
N THR A 43 -18.53 -24.27 -10.70
CA THR A 43 -17.37 -23.59 -11.27
C THR A 43 -16.56 -22.77 -10.26
N GLU A 44 -15.37 -23.26 -9.90
CA GLU A 44 -14.37 -22.50 -9.17
C GLU A 44 -13.87 -21.33 -10.04
N GLN A 45 -14.40 -20.15 -9.78
CA GLN A 45 -13.70 -18.92 -10.13
C GLN A 45 -12.46 -18.84 -9.24
N HIS A 46 -11.33 -19.15 -9.81
CA HIS A 46 -10.02 -19.06 -9.21
C HIS A 46 -9.71 -17.57 -8.90
N LYS A 47 -10.24 -17.06 -7.77
CA LYS A 47 -9.71 -15.85 -7.13
C LYS A 47 -8.29 -16.21 -6.71
N GLN A 48 -7.29 -15.73 -7.46
CA GLN A 48 -5.89 -15.82 -7.09
C GLN A 48 -5.72 -15.21 -5.70
N GLN A 49 -5.59 -16.07 -4.71
CA GLN A 49 -5.25 -15.70 -3.35
C GLN A 49 -3.79 -15.24 -3.40
N PRO A 50 -3.46 -14.01 -3.01
CA PRO A 50 -2.08 -13.54 -3.06
C PRO A 50 -1.21 -14.46 -2.20
N ASP A 51 -0.08 -14.90 -2.76
CA ASP A 51 0.87 -15.80 -2.11
C ASP A 51 1.25 -15.26 -0.71
N ARG A 52 1.11 -16.07 0.32
CA ARG A 52 1.44 -15.71 1.71
C ARG A 52 2.87 -15.19 1.87
N ALA A 53 3.80 -15.68 1.05
CA ALA A 53 5.18 -15.21 1.00
C ALA A 53 5.28 -13.74 0.55
N ASN A 54 4.50 -13.34 -0.46
CA ASN A 54 4.49 -11.96 -0.95
C ASN A 54 3.89 -11.00 0.08
N ILE A 55 2.82 -11.38 0.77
CA ILE A 55 2.21 -10.56 1.83
C ILE A 55 3.21 -10.31 2.97
N ASN A 56 3.95 -11.32 3.39
CA ASN A 56 4.95 -11.15 4.45
C ASN A 56 6.09 -10.22 4.02
N THR A 57 6.56 -10.32 2.80
CA THR A 57 7.62 -9.45 2.26
C THR A 57 7.17 -8.00 2.19
N VAL A 58 5.95 -7.73 1.70
CA VAL A 58 5.37 -6.39 1.64
C VAL A 58 5.20 -5.79 3.04
N ASN A 59 4.68 -6.54 3.99
CA ASN A 59 4.50 -6.07 5.37
C ASN A 59 5.84 -5.74 6.05
N THR A 60 6.86 -6.58 5.85
CA THR A 60 8.21 -6.36 6.37
C THR A 60 8.84 -5.12 5.75
N GLY A 61 8.67 -4.92 4.44
CA GLY A 61 9.17 -3.74 3.74
C GLY A 61 8.51 -2.44 4.20
N THR A 62 7.19 -2.44 4.37
CA THR A 62 6.45 -1.28 4.90
C THR A 62 6.94 -0.91 6.30
N ALA A 63 7.10 -1.90 7.21
CA ALA A 63 7.61 -1.65 8.55
C ALA A 63 9.04 -1.07 8.53
N ARG A 64 9.90 -1.57 7.63
CA ARG A 64 11.26 -1.06 7.45
C ARG A 64 11.30 0.38 6.95
N ILE A 65 10.44 0.74 5.99
CA ILE A 65 10.29 2.12 5.51
C ILE A 65 9.83 3.04 6.64
N GLN A 66 8.83 2.62 7.40
CA GLN A 66 8.33 3.41 8.52
C GLN A 66 9.41 3.64 9.59
N GLN A 67 10.20 2.60 9.91
CA GLN A 67 11.31 2.72 10.84
C GLN A 67 12.38 3.69 10.31
N ALA A 68 12.77 3.56 9.03
CA ALA A 68 13.73 4.45 8.38
C ALA A 68 13.26 5.90 8.39
N TYR A 69 11.98 6.15 8.12
CA TYR A 69 11.39 7.47 8.19
C TYR A 69 11.47 8.08 9.60
N GLN A 70 11.09 7.31 10.64
CA GLN A 70 11.14 7.76 12.03
C GLN A 70 12.57 8.07 12.50
N GLN A 71 13.55 7.31 12.00
CA GLN A 71 14.97 7.46 12.33
C GLN A 71 15.71 8.41 11.37
N ARG A 72 15.03 8.99 10.36
CA ARG A 72 15.61 9.85 9.31
C ARG A 72 16.80 9.18 8.60
N GLN A 73 16.68 7.89 8.34
CA GLN A 73 17.73 7.10 7.66
C GLN A 73 17.52 7.11 6.15
N SER A 74 18.64 7.11 5.43
CA SER A 74 18.74 7.00 3.97
C SER A 74 19.57 5.77 3.59
N ASP A 75 19.72 5.51 2.29
CA ASP A 75 20.53 4.43 1.70
C ASP A 75 20.07 3.04 2.18
N ILE A 76 18.75 2.82 2.28
CA ILE A 76 18.17 1.57 2.77
C ILE A 76 17.47 0.83 1.63
N GLN A 77 17.98 -0.38 1.31
CA GLN A 77 17.31 -1.24 0.35
C GLN A 77 16.00 -1.76 0.92
N VAL A 78 14.90 -1.54 0.20
CA VAL A 78 13.55 -1.91 0.61
C VAL A 78 12.77 -2.57 -0.52
N GLN A 79 11.87 -3.47 -0.14
CA GLN A 79 10.88 -4.06 -1.06
C GLN A 79 9.48 -3.84 -0.49
N GLY A 80 8.53 -3.46 -1.33
CA GLY A 80 7.18 -3.20 -0.88
C GLY A 80 6.18 -3.13 -2.03
N ALA A 81 4.97 -2.75 -1.68
CA ALA A 81 3.90 -2.45 -2.62
C ALA A 81 3.04 -1.32 -2.06
N GLY A 82 2.42 -0.57 -2.94
CA GLY A 82 1.49 0.49 -2.55
C GLY A 82 0.53 0.84 -3.68
N GLU A 83 -0.53 1.55 -3.31
CA GLU A 83 -1.51 2.07 -4.26
C GLU A 83 -1.06 3.44 -4.77
N VAL A 84 -1.17 3.67 -6.06
CA VAL A 84 -0.89 4.96 -6.69
C VAL A 84 -1.96 5.98 -6.30
N ILE A 85 -1.60 6.94 -5.47
CA ILE A 85 -2.53 8.00 -5.05
C ILE A 85 -2.36 9.30 -5.85
N ALA A 86 -1.20 9.50 -6.49
CA ALA A 86 -0.95 10.64 -7.36
C ALA A 86 0.11 10.32 -8.42
N ILE A 87 -0.10 10.84 -9.63
CA ILE A 87 0.90 10.82 -10.71
C ILE A 87 1.41 12.26 -10.85
N LEU A 88 2.71 12.42 -10.81
CA LEU A 88 3.37 13.72 -10.88
C LEU A 88 3.94 13.97 -12.29
N LYS A 89 4.25 15.23 -12.58
CA LYS A 89 5.00 15.58 -13.78
C LYS A 89 6.39 14.93 -13.70
N ASP A 90 6.83 14.36 -14.83
CA ASP A 90 8.20 13.81 -14.90
C ASP A 90 9.23 14.89 -14.60
N ASP A 91 10.31 14.48 -13.97
CA ASP A 91 11.50 15.29 -13.81
C ASP A 91 12.38 15.12 -15.04
N ASN A 92 12.71 16.24 -15.69
CA ASN A 92 13.54 16.24 -16.87
C ASN A 92 14.86 17.04 -16.64
N GLU A 93 15.17 17.37 -15.40
CA GLU A 93 16.42 18.01 -15.03
C GLU A 93 17.48 16.95 -14.74
N GLY A 94 18.55 16.91 -15.54
CA GLY A 94 19.55 15.84 -15.50
C GLY A 94 18.99 14.52 -16.05
N SER A 95 19.12 13.43 -15.30
CA SER A 95 18.50 12.15 -15.63
C SER A 95 16.99 12.23 -15.49
N ARG A 96 16.26 11.71 -16.48
CA ARG A 96 14.79 11.80 -16.50
C ARG A 96 14.17 10.79 -15.57
N HIS A 97 13.18 11.23 -14.79
CA HIS A 97 12.47 10.34 -13.86
C HIS A 97 10.95 10.44 -14.04
N GLN A 98 10.31 9.28 -14.16
CA GLN A 98 8.89 9.15 -13.94
C GLN A 98 8.61 9.22 -12.44
N LYS A 99 7.65 10.07 -12.03
CA LYS A 99 7.35 10.30 -10.61
C LYS A 99 5.88 10.03 -10.29
N PHE A 100 5.64 9.29 -9.22
CA PHE A 100 4.30 9.06 -8.67
C PHE A 100 4.38 8.76 -7.16
N ILE A 101 3.27 8.95 -6.44
CA ILE A 101 3.19 8.72 -5.01
C ILE A 101 2.43 7.42 -4.76
N LEU A 102 3.01 6.55 -3.94
CA LEU A 102 2.36 5.35 -3.42
C LEU A 102 1.93 5.57 -1.98
N GLU A 103 0.73 5.11 -1.65
CA GLU A 103 0.30 4.87 -0.28
C GLU A 103 0.52 3.40 0.07
N LEU A 104 1.28 3.14 1.11
CA LEU A 104 1.57 1.81 1.63
C LEU A 104 0.40 1.32 2.50
N ASN A 105 0.37 0.03 2.79
CA ASN A 105 -0.71 -0.61 3.55
C ASN A 105 -0.92 -0.10 5.00
N ASN A 106 0.02 0.69 5.53
CA ASN A 106 -0.07 1.37 6.82
C ASN A 106 -0.44 2.85 6.72
N GLY A 107 -0.80 3.36 5.53
CA GLY A 107 -1.11 4.75 5.27
C GLY A 107 0.11 5.67 5.09
N HIS A 108 1.35 5.13 5.21
CA HIS A 108 2.56 5.90 4.93
C HIS A 108 2.70 6.12 3.42
N THR A 109 3.10 7.33 3.00
CA THR A 109 3.27 7.64 1.58
C THR A 109 4.74 7.79 1.21
N VAL A 110 5.10 7.30 0.03
CA VAL A 110 6.45 7.42 -0.53
C VAL A 110 6.37 7.93 -1.98
N LEU A 111 7.36 8.72 -2.37
CA LEU A 111 7.57 9.11 -3.76
C LEU A 111 8.37 8.02 -4.48
N ILE A 112 7.89 7.54 -5.59
CA ILE A 112 8.70 6.76 -6.55
C ILE A 112 9.34 7.73 -7.53
N ALA A 113 10.67 7.63 -7.68
CA ALA A 113 11.47 8.33 -8.67
C ALA A 113 12.18 7.30 -9.56
N HIS A 114 11.47 6.87 -10.62
CA HIS A 114 11.94 5.83 -11.54
C HIS A 114 12.71 6.44 -12.71
N ASN A 115 13.98 6.09 -12.85
CA ASN A 115 14.83 6.61 -13.92
C ASN A 115 14.45 6.01 -15.28
N ILE A 116 13.85 6.83 -16.14
CA ILE A 116 13.38 6.42 -17.47
C ILE A 116 14.43 6.57 -18.58
N ASP A 117 15.65 6.94 -18.24
CA ASP A 117 16.80 6.83 -19.14
C ASP A 117 17.45 5.46 -19.05
N LEU A 118 17.26 4.74 -17.93
CA LEU A 118 17.88 3.43 -17.67
C LEU A 118 16.88 2.28 -17.75
N ALA A 119 15.58 2.55 -17.58
CA ALA A 119 14.53 1.54 -17.64
C ALA A 119 13.27 2.05 -18.35
N PRO A 120 12.43 1.16 -18.86
CA PRO A 120 11.19 1.57 -19.54
C PRO A 120 10.21 2.26 -18.57
N ARG A 121 9.60 3.36 -19.03
CA ARG A 121 8.50 4.02 -18.37
C ARG A 121 7.29 3.09 -18.20
N ILE A 122 6.58 3.17 -17.09
CA ILE A 122 5.25 2.56 -16.93
C ILE A 122 4.23 3.43 -17.69
N SER A 123 3.81 2.98 -18.88
CA SER A 123 3.04 3.83 -19.81
C SER A 123 1.59 4.06 -19.38
N ASN A 124 0.96 3.08 -18.73
CA ASN A 124 -0.48 3.08 -18.44
C ASN A 124 -0.78 3.14 -16.94
N ILE A 125 0.14 3.68 -16.14
CA ILE A 125 -0.07 3.83 -14.70
C ILE A 125 -1.20 4.82 -14.43
N GLN A 126 -2.10 4.45 -13.53
CA GLN A 126 -3.25 5.25 -13.13
C GLN A 126 -3.36 5.31 -11.60
N LYS A 127 -4.07 6.33 -11.12
CA LYS A 127 -4.46 6.39 -9.70
C LYS A 127 -5.36 5.19 -9.36
N GLY A 128 -5.07 4.53 -8.23
CA GLY A 128 -5.72 3.30 -7.80
C GLY A 128 -4.99 2.02 -8.22
N ASP A 129 -3.98 2.11 -9.11
CA ASP A 129 -3.16 0.94 -9.46
C ASP A 129 -2.26 0.53 -8.30
N VAL A 130 -1.99 -0.77 -8.19
CA VAL A 130 -0.99 -1.30 -7.25
C VAL A 130 0.34 -1.48 -7.98
N VAL A 131 1.40 -0.93 -7.39
CA VAL A 131 2.78 -1.08 -7.87
C VAL A 131 3.61 -1.73 -6.77
N GLU A 132 4.25 -2.86 -7.12
CA GLU A 132 5.30 -3.46 -6.30
C GLU A 132 6.64 -2.82 -6.68
N PHE A 133 7.53 -2.69 -5.71
CA PHE A 133 8.85 -2.10 -5.92
C PHE A 133 9.94 -2.81 -5.13
N PHE A 134 11.15 -2.76 -5.66
CA PHE A 134 12.40 -3.04 -4.98
C PHE A 134 13.38 -1.93 -5.36
N GLY A 135 13.90 -1.21 -4.38
CA GLY A 135 14.75 -0.05 -4.62
C GLY A 135 15.34 0.48 -3.32
N GLU A 136 16.03 1.61 -3.41
CA GLU A 136 16.68 2.26 -2.31
C GLU A 136 15.80 3.38 -1.75
N TYR A 137 15.61 3.38 -0.43
CA TYR A 137 14.87 4.40 0.29
C TYR A 137 15.81 5.53 0.71
N GLU A 138 15.38 6.74 0.40
CA GLU A 138 16.01 7.99 0.82
C GLU A 138 15.04 8.78 1.70
N TYR A 139 15.51 9.27 2.85
CA TYR A 139 14.69 10.07 3.75
C TYR A 139 14.27 11.40 3.10
N SER A 140 13.02 11.74 3.26
CA SER A 140 12.46 13.06 2.96
C SER A 140 11.37 13.37 3.99
N GLU A 141 11.23 14.60 4.42
CA GLU A 141 10.17 15.04 5.35
C GLU A 141 8.75 14.73 4.84
N LYS A 142 8.59 14.48 3.54
CA LYS A 142 7.32 14.14 2.90
C LYS A 142 7.06 12.62 2.81
N GLY A 143 7.74 11.80 3.63
CA GLY A 143 7.53 10.35 3.69
C GLY A 143 8.69 9.53 3.13
N GLY A 144 9.54 10.13 2.30
CA GLY A 144 10.69 9.48 1.69
C GLY A 144 10.53 9.25 0.19
N ILE A 145 11.63 8.87 -0.43
CA ILE A 145 11.75 8.62 -1.88
C ILE A 145 12.27 7.21 -2.07
N ILE A 146 11.68 6.47 -3.01
CA ILE A 146 12.22 5.20 -3.50
C ILE A 146 12.80 5.45 -4.87
N HIS A 147 14.08 5.22 -5.04
CA HIS A 147 14.81 5.31 -6.30
C HIS A 147 15.63 4.03 -6.55
N TRP A 148 16.53 4.00 -7.53
CA TRP A 148 17.26 2.77 -7.93
C TRP A 148 16.33 1.58 -8.16
N THR A 149 15.18 1.85 -8.77
CA THR A 149 14.13 0.86 -9.10
C THR A 149 14.34 0.24 -10.48
N HIS A 150 15.58 0.00 -10.88
CA HIS A 150 16.01 -0.54 -12.17
C HIS A 150 17.39 -1.18 -12.04
N HIS A 151 17.85 -1.87 -13.10
CA HIS A 151 19.23 -2.35 -13.19
C HIS A 151 20.23 -1.17 -13.14
N ASP A 152 21.30 -1.31 -12.34
CA ASP A 152 22.39 -0.35 -12.34
C ASP A 152 23.52 -0.78 -13.28
N PRO A 153 23.69 -0.11 -14.46
CA PRO A 153 24.77 -0.44 -15.39
C PRO A 153 26.17 -0.27 -14.80
N SER A 154 26.32 0.59 -13.81
CA SER A 154 27.59 0.87 -13.12
C SER A 154 27.92 -0.11 -12.02
N ARG A 155 26.97 -0.96 -11.60
CA ARG A 155 27.08 -1.95 -10.52
C ARG A 155 27.52 -1.36 -9.17
N LYS A 156 27.12 -0.14 -8.89
CA LYS A 156 27.38 0.55 -7.62
C LYS A 156 26.24 0.40 -6.63
N HIS A 157 25.02 0.16 -7.13
CA HIS A 157 23.82 -0.04 -6.36
C HIS A 157 23.26 -1.44 -6.61
N VAL A 158 22.43 -1.90 -5.69
CA VAL A 158 21.67 -3.15 -5.89
C VAL A 158 20.64 -2.94 -6.99
N ASP A 159 20.55 -3.88 -7.93
CA ASP A 159 19.54 -3.82 -8.99
C ASP A 159 18.14 -3.84 -8.39
N GLY A 160 17.37 -2.83 -8.73
CA GLY A 160 15.97 -2.72 -8.32
C GLY A 160 15.02 -3.01 -9.46
N TRP A 161 13.73 -2.86 -9.17
CA TRP A 161 12.67 -3.02 -10.17
C TRP A 161 11.36 -2.37 -9.70
N LEU A 162 10.48 -2.07 -10.66
CA LEU A 162 9.06 -1.83 -10.45
C LEU A 162 8.27 -2.96 -11.11
N LYS A 163 7.14 -3.34 -10.49
CA LYS A 163 6.22 -4.29 -11.11
C LYS A 163 4.80 -3.74 -11.08
N HIS A 164 4.17 -3.68 -12.26
CA HIS A 164 2.84 -3.17 -12.45
C HIS A 164 2.08 -4.09 -13.40
N GLN A 165 0.89 -4.54 -13.00
CA GLN A 165 0.02 -5.44 -13.78
C GLN A 165 0.78 -6.69 -14.31
N GLY A 166 1.62 -7.30 -13.46
CA GLY A 166 2.40 -8.49 -13.81
C GLY A 166 3.64 -8.27 -14.65
N ARG A 167 3.90 -7.03 -15.12
CA ARG A 167 5.09 -6.66 -15.89
C ARG A 167 6.13 -6.00 -14.99
N THR A 168 7.38 -6.41 -15.14
CA THR A 168 8.55 -5.81 -14.47
C THR A 168 9.22 -4.79 -15.39
N TYR A 169 9.66 -3.71 -14.78
CA TYR A 169 10.31 -2.55 -15.42
C TYR A 169 11.67 -2.32 -14.84
#